data_6bfa23ba370edf7fa6136e220d57b16a
#
_entry.id   6bfa23ba370edf7fa6136e220d57b16a
#
_cell.length_a   1.000
_cell.length_b   1.000
_cell.length_c   1.000
_cell.angle_alpha   90.00
_cell.angle_beta   90.00
_cell.angle_gamma   90.00
#
_symmetry.space_group_name_H-M   'P 1'
#
loop_
_entity.id
_entity.type
_entity.pdbx_description
1 polymer ?
#
loop_
_entity_poly.entity_id
_entity_poly.type
_entity_poly.pdbx_seq_one_letter_code
_entity_poly.pdbx_strand_id
1 'polypeptide(L)'
;IYARALAYLMAPSKSDVVTATIANNGCEFTANGSIITFDGYLAVYKDYEQTKDELLPDLEEKEVLEHVQLDGKQHFTEPPARYSEARLIKEMEEKGIGRPSTYAMIIDTIQARGYVSLEKASEGSKTKVFFPTEQGILTDKKLQEFFSSIINVSYTANMEKDLDEIAEGERDNVKELREFYDQFMPLLDHAYENMEKKELERTGELCPECGNELVYRNGRYGRFVSCINFPSCRYTKAENEE
;
A
#
# COMPACT_ATOMS: atom_id res chain seq x y z
N ILE A 1 -26.62 6.46 1.83
CA ILE A 1 -26.10 7.18 3.02
C ILE A 1 -27.06 6.99 4.20
N TYR A 2 -28.37 7.32 4.07
CA TYR A 2 -29.35 7.24 5.18
C TYR A 2 -29.47 5.82 5.77
N ALA A 3 -29.66 4.82 4.92
CA ALA A 3 -29.75 3.42 5.36
C ALA A 3 -28.47 2.97 6.14
N ARG A 4 -27.28 3.39 5.68
CA ARG A 4 -26.01 3.08 6.36
C ARG A 4 -25.89 3.76 7.73
N ALA A 5 -26.30 5.04 7.81
CA ALA A 5 -26.30 5.77 9.09
C ALA A 5 -27.27 5.15 10.10
N LEU A 6 -28.45 4.73 9.63
CA LEU A 6 -29.43 4.05 10.47
C LEU A 6 -28.92 2.66 10.93
N ALA A 7 -28.39 1.87 10.01
CA ALA A 7 -27.82 0.56 10.30
C ALA A 7 -26.69 0.61 11.35
N TYR A 8 -25.86 1.66 11.32
CA TYR A 8 -24.78 1.87 12.30
C TYR A 8 -25.30 2.03 13.74
N LEU A 9 -26.50 2.58 13.92
CA LEU A 9 -27.12 2.78 15.23
C LEU A 9 -27.97 1.58 15.70
N MET A 10 -28.15 0.55 14.84
CA MET A 10 -28.96 -0.62 15.14
C MET A 10 -28.12 -1.71 15.84
N ALA A 11 -28.82 -2.66 16.46
CA ALA A 11 -28.20 -3.84 17.05
C ALA A 11 -27.52 -4.69 15.96
N PRO A 12 -26.41 -5.39 16.28
CA PRO A 12 -25.78 -6.32 15.34
C PRO A 12 -26.71 -7.49 15.00
N SER A 13 -26.54 -8.04 13.80
CA SER A 13 -27.20 -9.30 13.43
C SER A 13 -26.63 -10.48 14.24
N LYS A 14 -27.43 -11.51 14.44
CA LYS A 14 -26.99 -12.77 15.04
C LYS A 14 -27.20 -13.90 14.05
N SER A 15 -26.19 -14.76 13.92
CA SER A 15 -26.28 -15.97 13.09
C SER A 15 -25.81 -17.19 13.88
N ASP A 16 -26.46 -18.29 13.66
CA ASP A 16 -26.01 -19.59 14.13
C ASP A 16 -25.12 -20.21 13.05
N VAL A 17 -23.92 -20.59 13.45
CA VAL A 17 -22.91 -21.19 12.54
C VAL A 17 -22.75 -22.65 12.92
N VAL A 18 -22.91 -23.56 11.95
CA VAL A 18 -22.70 -24.99 12.10
C VAL A 18 -21.51 -25.39 11.24
N THR A 19 -20.58 -26.12 11.83
CA THR A 19 -19.45 -26.73 11.10
C THR A 19 -19.57 -28.24 11.17
N ALA A 20 -19.73 -28.87 10.01
CA ALA A 20 -19.70 -30.31 9.87
C ALA A 20 -18.32 -30.79 9.42
N THR A 21 -17.72 -31.73 10.16
CA THR A 21 -16.46 -32.38 9.78
C THR A 21 -16.75 -33.78 9.27
N ILE A 22 -16.37 -34.05 8.03
CA ILE A 22 -16.61 -35.36 7.36
C ILE A 22 -15.25 -36.03 7.19
N ALA A 23 -15.09 -37.22 7.78
CA ALA A 23 -13.87 -38.01 7.67
C ALA A 23 -14.00 -39.08 6.60
N ASN A 24 -13.02 -39.18 5.69
CA ASN A 24 -12.96 -40.25 4.71
C ASN A 24 -11.50 -40.68 4.47
N ASN A 25 -11.19 -41.94 4.76
CA ASN A 25 -9.84 -42.55 4.56
C ASN A 25 -8.68 -41.71 5.12
N GLY A 26 -8.85 -41.10 6.29
CA GLY A 26 -7.84 -40.27 6.93
C GLY A 26 -7.75 -38.83 6.39
N CYS A 27 -8.61 -38.44 5.45
CA CYS A 27 -8.80 -37.06 5.04
C CYS A 27 -10.03 -36.48 5.73
N GLU A 28 -9.92 -35.24 6.18
CA GLU A 28 -11.01 -34.44 6.76
C GLU A 28 -11.51 -33.39 5.78
N PHE A 29 -12.82 -33.35 5.60
CA PHE A 29 -13.50 -32.32 4.81
C PHE A 29 -14.37 -31.51 5.76
N THR A 30 -14.44 -30.20 5.56
CA THR A 30 -15.20 -29.29 6.39
C THR A 30 -16.29 -28.61 5.55
N ALA A 31 -17.52 -28.65 6.04
CA ALA A 31 -18.63 -27.89 5.48
C ALA A 31 -19.15 -26.92 6.54
N ASN A 32 -19.32 -25.67 6.16
CA ASN A 32 -19.84 -24.64 7.06
C ASN A 32 -21.23 -24.21 6.60
N GLY A 33 -22.15 -24.10 7.53
CA GLY A 33 -23.46 -23.52 7.33
C GLY A 33 -23.70 -22.35 8.27
N SER A 34 -24.51 -21.39 7.84
CA SER A 34 -24.85 -20.22 8.64
C SER A 34 -26.28 -19.79 8.37
N ILE A 35 -27.03 -19.55 9.44
CA ILE A 35 -28.43 -19.11 9.40
C ILE A 35 -28.54 -17.83 10.23
N ILE A 36 -29.10 -16.77 9.67
CA ILE A 36 -29.38 -15.55 10.39
C ILE A 36 -30.61 -15.78 11.30
N THR A 37 -30.40 -15.73 12.62
CA THR A 37 -31.45 -15.91 13.63
C THR A 37 -32.03 -14.59 14.12
N PHE A 38 -31.31 -13.49 13.91
CA PHE A 38 -31.76 -12.14 14.22
C PHE A 38 -31.16 -11.15 13.23
N ASP A 39 -32.02 -10.49 12.48
CA ASP A 39 -31.59 -9.58 11.40
C ASP A 39 -30.77 -8.37 11.90
N GLY A 40 -31.13 -7.80 13.06
CA GLY A 40 -30.46 -6.60 13.55
C GLY A 40 -30.42 -5.47 12.51
N TYR A 41 -29.23 -4.93 12.23
CA TYR A 41 -29.02 -3.89 11.22
C TYR A 41 -29.33 -4.37 9.79
N LEU A 42 -29.31 -5.64 9.51
CA LEU A 42 -29.63 -6.21 8.19
C LEU A 42 -31.07 -5.96 7.79
N ALA A 43 -31.98 -5.73 8.75
CA ALA A 43 -33.36 -5.38 8.45
C ALA A 43 -33.47 -4.12 7.54
N VAL A 44 -32.47 -3.25 7.58
CA VAL A 44 -32.40 -2.02 6.77
C VAL A 44 -31.30 -2.06 5.71
N TYR A 45 -30.27 -2.91 5.91
CA TYR A 45 -29.06 -2.88 5.11
C TYR A 45 -28.86 -4.15 4.25
N LYS A 46 -29.76 -5.13 4.30
CA LYS A 46 -29.67 -6.42 3.60
C LYS A 46 -29.44 -6.29 2.09
N ASP A 47 -30.03 -5.29 1.44
CA ASP A 47 -29.89 -5.06 -0.01
C ASP A 47 -28.48 -4.59 -0.40
N TYR A 48 -27.68 -4.14 0.55
CA TYR A 48 -26.31 -3.64 0.37
C TYR A 48 -25.23 -4.62 0.82
N GLU A 49 -25.60 -5.65 1.57
CA GLU A 49 -24.74 -6.76 1.98
C GLU A 49 -25.16 -8.07 1.29
N GLN A 50 -24.21 -8.76 0.69
CA GLN A 50 -24.44 -10.05 0.04
C GLN A 50 -24.38 -11.20 1.07
N THR A 51 -24.99 -11.05 2.23
CA THR A 51 -25.13 -12.13 3.20
C THR A 51 -26.24 -13.06 2.73
N LYS A 52 -25.92 -14.32 2.49
CA LYS A 52 -26.86 -15.38 2.17
C LYS A 52 -26.81 -16.43 3.27
N ASP A 53 -27.98 -16.97 3.62
CA ASP A 53 -28.04 -18.15 4.45
C ASP A 53 -27.42 -19.31 3.68
N GLU A 54 -26.45 -19.99 4.26
CA GLU A 54 -25.86 -21.21 3.76
C GLU A 54 -26.40 -22.37 4.61
N LEU A 55 -27.45 -23.01 4.12
CA LEU A 55 -28.09 -24.12 4.80
C LEU A 55 -27.31 -25.39 4.53
N LEU A 56 -26.87 -26.08 5.59
CA LEU A 56 -26.45 -27.48 5.52
C LEU A 56 -27.72 -28.37 5.63
N PRO A 57 -27.73 -29.55 4.99
CA PRO A 57 -28.75 -30.56 5.25
C PRO A 57 -28.73 -30.97 6.74
N ASP A 58 -29.82 -31.53 7.21
CA ASP A 58 -29.86 -32.10 8.54
C ASP A 58 -28.89 -33.29 8.61
N LEU A 59 -27.85 -33.15 9.46
CA LEU A 59 -26.78 -34.14 9.63
C LEU A 59 -26.80 -34.63 11.07
N GLU A 60 -26.68 -35.95 11.24
CA GLU A 60 -26.51 -36.57 12.54
C GLU A 60 -25.03 -36.87 12.82
N GLU A 61 -24.67 -36.85 14.10
CA GLU A 61 -23.31 -37.19 14.51
C GLU A 61 -23.01 -38.68 14.19
N LYS A 62 -21.90 -38.92 13.44
CA LYS A 62 -21.45 -40.23 12.95
C LYS A 62 -22.35 -40.85 11.86
N GLU A 63 -23.17 -40.04 11.21
CA GLU A 63 -23.91 -40.47 10.03
C GLU A 63 -22.94 -40.87 8.92
N VAL A 64 -23.30 -41.96 8.20
CA VAL A 64 -22.54 -42.41 7.03
C VAL A 64 -23.16 -41.81 5.79
N LEU A 65 -22.41 -40.94 5.13
CA LEU A 65 -22.85 -40.30 3.88
C LEU A 65 -22.68 -41.27 2.70
N GLU A 66 -23.81 -41.60 2.04
CA GLU A 66 -23.84 -42.45 0.85
C GLU A 66 -23.88 -41.59 -0.42
N HIS A 67 -23.41 -42.15 -1.54
CA HIS A 67 -23.42 -41.51 -2.87
C HIS A 67 -22.64 -40.20 -2.97
N VAL A 68 -21.52 -40.08 -2.28
CA VAL A 68 -20.66 -38.92 -2.32
C VAL A 68 -19.82 -38.87 -3.60
N GLN A 69 -19.91 -37.77 -4.33
CA GLN A 69 -19.00 -37.46 -5.46
C GLN A 69 -17.87 -36.58 -4.97
N LEU A 70 -16.63 -36.98 -5.19
CA LEU A 70 -15.45 -36.18 -4.86
C LEU A 70 -14.86 -35.55 -6.13
N ASP A 71 -14.91 -34.24 -6.21
CA ASP A 71 -14.30 -33.47 -7.29
C ASP A 71 -13.01 -32.81 -6.78
N GLY A 72 -11.87 -33.29 -7.28
CA GLY A 72 -10.57 -32.67 -6.97
C GLY A 72 -10.34 -31.40 -7.79
N LYS A 73 -10.30 -30.23 -7.14
CA LYS A 73 -9.96 -28.96 -7.77
C LYS A 73 -8.65 -28.44 -7.19
N GLN A 74 -7.68 -28.19 -8.06
CA GLN A 74 -6.44 -27.56 -7.65
C GLN A 74 -6.64 -26.04 -7.51
N HIS A 75 -6.24 -25.50 -6.36
CA HIS A 75 -6.20 -24.08 -6.09
C HIS A 75 -4.78 -23.69 -5.72
N PHE A 76 -4.40 -22.48 -6.08
CA PHE A 76 -3.12 -21.89 -5.71
C PHE A 76 -3.37 -20.71 -4.78
N THR A 77 -2.46 -20.51 -3.83
CA THR A 77 -2.48 -19.31 -3.01
C THR A 77 -2.15 -18.10 -3.87
N GLU A 78 -2.90 -17.03 -3.70
CA GLU A 78 -2.65 -15.76 -4.36
C GLU A 78 -1.75 -14.86 -3.50
N PRO A 79 -0.88 -14.05 -4.11
CA PRO A 79 -0.11 -13.07 -3.36
C PRO A 79 -1.05 -12.02 -2.73
N PRO A 80 -0.60 -11.30 -1.67
CA PRO A 80 -1.38 -10.22 -1.11
C PRO A 80 -1.79 -9.20 -2.17
N ALA A 81 -3.06 -8.79 -2.13
CA ALA A 81 -3.56 -7.80 -3.07
C ALA A 81 -2.82 -6.45 -2.92
N ARG A 82 -2.57 -5.76 -4.03
CA ARG A 82 -1.97 -4.43 -4.03
C ARG A 82 -2.85 -3.43 -3.27
N TYR A 83 -2.23 -2.39 -2.75
CA TYR A 83 -2.95 -1.33 -2.03
C TYR A 83 -3.78 -0.48 -2.98
N SER A 84 -5.07 -0.33 -2.67
CA SER A 84 -5.87 0.81 -3.12
C SER A 84 -5.61 2.00 -2.19
N GLU A 85 -6.04 3.21 -2.58
CA GLU A 85 -5.91 4.40 -1.72
C GLU A 85 -6.53 4.17 -0.34
N ALA A 86 -7.75 3.65 -0.29
CA ALA A 86 -8.44 3.39 0.97
C ALA A 86 -7.74 2.34 1.83
N ARG A 87 -7.19 1.28 1.21
CA ARG A 87 -6.45 0.25 1.94
C ARG A 87 -5.11 0.77 2.46
N LEU A 88 -4.44 1.63 1.69
CA LEU A 88 -3.19 2.24 2.13
C LEU A 88 -3.42 3.19 3.32
N ILE A 89 -4.49 4.01 3.28
CA ILE A 89 -4.86 4.87 4.41
C ILE A 89 -5.14 4.04 5.66
N LYS A 90 -5.92 2.97 5.52
CA LYS A 90 -6.21 2.07 6.63
C LYS A 90 -4.94 1.45 7.23
N GLU A 91 -4.03 1.00 6.40
CA GLU A 91 -2.75 0.44 6.84
C GLU A 91 -1.87 1.49 7.56
N MET A 92 -1.84 2.73 7.05
CA MET A 92 -1.13 3.83 7.70
C MET A 92 -1.74 4.14 9.08
N GLU A 93 -3.06 4.17 9.19
CA GLU A 93 -3.79 4.39 10.45
C GLU A 93 -3.49 3.27 11.46
N GLU A 94 -3.60 1.99 11.04
CA GLU A 94 -3.33 0.83 11.89
C GLU A 94 -1.88 0.79 12.40
N LYS A 95 -0.93 1.31 11.61
CA LYS A 95 0.50 1.38 11.97
C LYS A 95 0.91 2.69 12.63
N GLY A 96 -0.01 3.63 12.82
CA GLY A 96 0.26 4.93 13.44
C GLY A 96 1.13 5.87 12.59
N ILE A 97 1.12 5.70 11.26
CA ILE A 97 1.87 6.54 10.31
C ILE A 97 0.98 7.65 9.80
N GLY A 98 1.36 8.90 10.05
CA GLY A 98 0.57 10.07 9.65
C GLY A 98 -0.66 10.29 10.52
N ARG A 99 -1.50 11.23 10.11
CA ARG A 99 -2.73 11.63 10.79
C ARG A 99 -3.84 11.84 9.75
N PRO A 100 -5.10 11.89 10.14
CA PRO A 100 -6.22 12.14 9.21
C PRO A 100 -6.02 13.36 8.32
N SER A 101 -5.38 14.41 8.85
CA SER A 101 -5.07 15.64 8.09
C SER A 101 -3.95 15.47 7.05
N THR A 102 -3.12 14.44 7.16
CA THR A 102 -1.93 14.25 6.29
C THR A 102 -2.06 13.08 5.31
N TYR A 103 -3.00 12.15 5.50
CA TYR A 103 -3.11 10.95 4.64
C TYR A 103 -3.27 11.29 3.16
N ALA A 104 -4.20 12.21 2.83
CA ALA A 104 -4.42 12.61 1.45
C ALA A 104 -3.16 13.25 0.83
N MET A 105 -2.50 14.14 1.58
CA MET A 105 -1.28 14.81 1.13
C MET A 105 -0.13 13.82 0.89
N ILE A 106 0.01 12.78 1.71
CA ILE A 106 1.04 11.73 1.52
C ILE A 106 0.77 10.98 0.21
N ILE A 107 -0.48 10.56 -0.01
CA ILE A 107 -0.89 9.84 -1.22
C ILE A 107 -0.67 10.69 -2.47
N ASP A 108 -1.07 11.95 -2.44
CA ASP A 108 -0.85 12.89 -3.54
C ASP A 108 0.65 13.11 -3.80
N THR A 109 1.45 13.20 -2.75
CA THR A 109 2.89 13.41 -2.86
C THR A 109 3.60 12.24 -3.54
N ILE A 110 3.31 11.00 -3.15
CA ILE A 110 3.96 9.82 -3.76
C ILE A 110 3.58 9.66 -5.23
N GLN A 111 2.36 10.04 -5.61
CA GLN A 111 1.91 10.07 -7.01
C GLN A 111 2.54 11.24 -7.78
N ALA A 112 2.53 12.45 -7.22
CA ALA A 112 3.08 13.64 -7.86
C ALA A 112 4.59 13.53 -8.10
N ARG A 113 5.31 12.83 -7.22
CA ARG A 113 6.74 12.53 -7.38
C ARG A 113 7.02 11.36 -8.33
N GLY A 114 5.98 10.69 -8.82
CA GLY A 114 6.09 9.56 -9.73
C GLY A 114 6.70 8.31 -9.08
N TYR A 115 6.58 8.15 -7.76
CA TYR A 115 7.05 6.93 -7.07
C TYR A 115 6.10 5.76 -7.27
N VAL A 116 4.81 6.07 -7.46
CA VAL A 116 3.77 5.10 -7.75
C VAL A 116 2.86 5.61 -8.87
N SER A 117 2.28 4.68 -9.65
CA SER A 117 1.16 4.93 -10.57
C SER A 117 -0.12 4.32 -9.98
N LEU A 118 -1.27 4.96 -10.25
CA LEU A 118 -2.58 4.47 -9.83
C LEU A 118 -3.34 3.92 -11.04
N GLU A 119 -3.37 2.60 -11.16
CA GLU A 119 -3.92 1.89 -12.31
C GLU A 119 -5.02 0.90 -11.90
N LYS A 120 -5.79 0.39 -12.86
CA LYS A 120 -6.79 -0.65 -12.60
C LYS A 120 -6.12 -1.94 -12.15
N ALA A 121 -6.69 -2.60 -11.13
CA ALA A 121 -6.16 -3.85 -10.58
C ALA A 121 -6.08 -4.99 -11.62
N SER A 122 -7.07 -5.04 -12.54
CA SER A 122 -7.13 -5.96 -13.67
C SER A 122 -8.02 -5.40 -14.78
N GLU A 123 -7.95 -6.00 -15.97
CA GLU A 123 -8.88 -5.68 -17.05
C GLU A 123 -10.33 -5.92 -16.59
N GLY A 124 -11.18 -4.88 -16.71
CA GLY A 124 -12.58 -4.92 -16.24
C GLY A 124 -12.78 -4.54 -14.77
N SER A 125 -11.74 -4.44 -13.95
CA SER A 125 -11.85 -3.97 -12.57
C SER A 125 -12.20 -2.49 -12.51
N LYS A 126 -13.12 -2.14 -11.59
CA LYS A 126 -13.41 -0.75 -11.23
C LYS A 126 -12.45 -0.21 -10.17
N THR A 127 -11.77 -1.09 -9.46
CA THR A 127 -10.85 -0.72 -8.37
C THR A 127 -9.49 -0.37 -8.95
N LYS A 128 -8.98 0.79 -8.56
CA LYS A 128 -7.61 1.22 -8.83
C LYS A 128 -6.70 0.85 -7.68
N VAL A 129 -5.46 0.48 -8.00
CA VAL A 129 -4.43 0.09 -7.03
C VAL A 129 -3.09 0.71 -7.41
N PHE A 130 -2.21 0.85 -6.43
CA PHE A 130 -0.87 1.40 -6.63
C PHE A 130 0.08 0.37 -7.22
N PHE A 131 0.84 0.81 -8.21
CA PHE A 131 1.99 0.11 -8.76
C PHE A 131 3.25 0.94 -8.51
N PRO A 132 4.32 0.37 -7.95
CA PRO A 132 5.58 1.08 -7.83
C PRO A 132 6.19 1.29 -9.22
N THR A 133 6.73 2.49 -9.46
CA THR A 133 7.48 2.80 -10.67
C THR A 133 8.95 2.42 -10.52
N GLU A 134 9.72 2.40 -11.59
CA GLU A 134 11.17 2.20 -11.52
C GLU A 134 11.85 3.26 -10.64
N GLN A 135 11.40 4.51 -10.77
CA GLN A 135 11.88 5.62 -9.94
C GLN A 135 11.56 5.39 -8.45
N GLY A 136 10.35 4.92 -8.14
CA GLY A 136 9.94 4.60 -6.79
C GLY A 136 10.79 3.48 -6.19
N ILE A 137 10.98 2.38 -6.92
CA ILE A 137 11.80 1.24 -6.49
C ILE A 137 13.26 1.67 -6.28
N LEU A 138 13.84 2.46 -7.18
CA LEU A 138 15.21 2.94 -7.04
C LEU A 138 15.35 3.85 -5.82
N THR A 139 14.40 4.77 -5.62
CA THR A 139 14.40 5.69 -4.48
C THR A 139 14.29 4.91 -3.16
N ASP A 140 13.36 3.96 -3.08
CA ASP A 140 13.18 3.12 -1.89
C ASP A 140 14.46 2.33 -1.57
N LYS A 141 15.07 1.68 -2.56
CA LYS A 141 16.34 0.95 -2.38
C LYS A 141 17.45 1.83 -1.83
N LYS A 142 17.62 3.05 -2.37
CA LYS A 142 18.64 3.98 -1.88
C LYS A 142 18.34 4.49 -0.47
N LEU A 143 17.08 4.78 -0.16
CA LEU A 143 16.67 5.16 1.18
C LEU A 143 16.88 4.02 2.19
N GLN A 144 16.57 2.80 1.85
CA GLN A 144 16.81 1.62 2.68
C GLN A 144 18.31 1.36 2.89
N GLU A 145 19.13 1.56 1.86
CA GLU A 145 20.59 1.36 1.92
C GLU A 145 21.27 2.34 2.89
N PHE A 146 20.91 3.63 2.82
CA PHE A 146 21.64 4.70 3.54
C PHE A 146 20.92 5.20 4.79
N PHE A 147 19.60 5.03 4.88
CA PHE A 147 18.75 5.66 5.91
C PHE A 147 17.81 4.66 6.59
N SER A 148 18.11 3.36 6.58
CA SER A 148 17.22 2.30 7.12
C SER A 148 16.83 2.51 8.58
N SER A 149 17.67 3.16 9.39
CA SER A 149 17.38 3.44 10.80
C SER A 149 16.26 4.46 11.01
N ILE A 150 16.06 5.38 10.06
CA ILE A 150 15.04 6.44 10.12
C ILE A 150 13.93 6.27 9.07
N ILE A 151 14.15 5.51 8.01
CA ILE A 151 13.15 5.22 6.96
C ILE A 151 12.55 3.84 7.21
N ASN A 152 11.77 3.72 8.26
CA ASN A 152 11.02 2.51 8.56
C ASN A 152 9.70 2.83 9.28
N VAL A 153 8.77 1.89 9.24
CA VAL A 153 7.42 2.03 9.79
C VAL A 153 7.46 2.36 11.29
N SER A 154 8.27 1.64 12.05
CA SER A 154 8.34 1.79 13.52
C SER A 154 8.92 3.15 13.91
N TYR A 155 9.95 3.60 13.22
CA TYR A 155 10.53 4.92 13.46
C TYR A 155 9.52 6.04 13.20
N THR A 156 8.82 5.98 12.06
CA THR A 156 7.81 6.98 11.70
C THR A 156 6.65 7.00 12.70
N ALA A 157 6.17 5.82 13.12
CA ALA A 157 5.11 5.73 14.13
C ALA A 157 5.54 6.29 15.51
N ASN A 158 6.79 6.04 15.91
CA ASN A 158 7.35 6.59 17.14
C ASN A 158 7.51 8.11 17.04
N MET A 159 8.00 8.61 15.92
CA MET A 159 8.12 10.06 15.66
C MET A 159 6.77 10.77 15.77
N GLU A 160 5.71 10.18 15.22
CA GLU A 160 4.35 10.72 15.33
C GLU A 160 3.88 10.78 16.80
N LYS A 161 4.22 9.77 17.60
CA LYS A 161 3.93 9.73 19.03
C LYS A 161 4.74 10.76 19.81
N ASP A 162 6.03 10.89 19.50
CA ASP A 162 6.92 11.87 20.11
C ASP A 162 6.44 13.31 19.84
N LEU A 163 5.90 13.57 18.64
CA LEU A 163 5.30 14.85 18.29
C LEU A 163 3.99 15.12 19.06
N ASP A 164 3.17 14.10 19.31
CA ASP A 164 1.99 14.24 20.17
C ASP A 164 2.40 14.58 21.62
N GLU A 165 3.42 13.90 22.18
CA GLU A 165 3.97 14.17 23.52
C GLU A 165 4.54 15.61 23.62
N ILE A 166 5.15 16.13 22.55
CA ILE A 166 5.59 17.52 22.48
C ILE A 166 4.39 18.48 22.49
N ALA A 167 3.32 18.16 21.73
CA ALA A 167 2.13 18.98 21.68
C ALA A 167 1.38 19.04 23.03
N GLU A 168 1.46 17.96 23.83
CA GLU A 168 0.90 17.86 25.17
C GLU A 168 1.81 18.51 26.25
N GLY A 169 3.03 18.90 25.88
CA GLY A 169 4.01 19.50 26.78
C GLY A 169 4.76 18.49 27.67
N GLU A 170 4.68 17.20 27.36
CA GLU A 170 5.34 16.13 28.09
C GLU A 170 6.79 15.92 27.65
N ARG A 171 7.17 16.42 26.48
CA ARG A 171 8.51 16.28 25.90
C ARG A 171 9.05 17.62 25.39
N ASP A 172 10.38 17.82 25.51
CA ASP A 172 11.08 19.01 25.03
C ASP A 172 11.38 18.90 23.54
N ASN A 173 10.84 19.86 22.75
CA ASN A 173 10.98 19.87 21.30
C ASN A 173 12.42 20.15 20.82
N VAL A 174 13.19 20.95 21.56
CA VAL A 174 14.58 21.29 21.17
C VAL A 174 15.48 20.07 21.38
N LYS A 175 15.26 19.34 22.48
CA LYS A 175 16.00 18.11 22.76
C LYS A 175 15.73 17.07 21.70
N GLU A 176 14.47 16.85 21.36
CA GLU A 176 14.06 15.87 20.31
C GLU A 176 14.65 16.19 18.95
N LEU A 177 14.58 17.48 18.55
CA LEU A 177 15.15 17.93 17.29
C LEU A 177 16.68 17.74 17.26
N ARG A 178 17.37 17.95 18.39
CA ARG A 178 18.81 17.72 18.48
C ARG A 178 19.15 16.24 18.38
N GLU A 179 18.42 15.38 19.06
CA GLU A 179 18.63 13.93 19.00
C GLU A 179 18.43 13.42 17.56
N PHE A 180 17.40 13.91 16.88
CA PHE A 180 17.19 13.60 15.45
C PHE A 180 18.37 14.09 14.59
N TYR A 181 18.81 15.33 14.77
CA TYR A 181 19.88 15.93 14.00
C TYR A 181 21.21 15.16 14.17
N ASP A 182 21.53 14.79 15.40
CA ASP A 182 22.75 14.06 15.73
C ASP A 182 22.77 12.64 15.14
N GLN A 183 21.60 12.03 14.96
CA GLN A 183 21.45 10.74 14.27
C GLN A 183 21.48 10.90 12.74
N PHE A 184 20.85 11.93 12.22
CA PHE A 184 20.66 12.13 10.78
C PHE A 184 21.92 12.59 10.06
N MET A 185 22.69 13.53 10.65
CA MET A 185 23.86 14.11 9.97
C MET A 185 24.92 13.09 9.60
N PRO A 186 25.33 12.14 10.45
CA PRO A 186 26.28 11.11 10.07
C PRO A 186 25.78 10.22 8.92
N LEU A 187 24.48 9.91 8.86
CA LEU A 187 23.89 9.15 7.76
C LEU A 187 23.92 9.93 6.45
N LEU A 188 23.64 11.22 6.54
CA LEU A 188 23.67 12.12 5.38
C LEU A 188 25.09 12.25 4.80
N ASP A 189 26.10 12.46 5.66
CA ASP A 189 27.50 12.54 5.26
C ASP A 189 27.96 11.22 4.61
N HIS A 190 27.64 10.10 5.24
CA HIS A 190 27.91 8.78 4.68
C HIS A 190 27.25 8.57 3.32
N ALA A 191 26.00 9.03 3.15
CA ALA A 191 25.28 8.93 1.87
C ALA A 191 25.94 9.81 0.79
N TYR A 192 26.37 11.03 1.12
CA TYR A 192 27.09 11.90 0.19
C TYR A 192 28.41 11.31 -0.33
N GLU A 193 29.12 10.62 0.52
CA GLU A 193 30.42 10.01 0.19
C GLU A 193 30.26 8.70 -0.60
N ASN A 194 29.26 7.89 -0.29
CA ASN A 194 29.17 6.50 -0.75
C ASN A 194 28.02 6.24 -1.73
N MET A 195 27.02 7.16 -1.84
CA MET A 195 25.92 6.95 -2.77
C MET A 195 26.39 7.08 -4.22
N GLU A 196 26.34 5.98 -4.95
CA GLU A 196 26.63 5.99 -6.37
C GLU A 196 25.66 6.90 -7.11
N LYS A 197 26.21 7.86 -7.85
CA LYS A 197 25.42 8.66 -8.79
C LYS A 197 25.04 7.76 -9.97
N LYS A 198 23.74 7.71 -10.30
CA LYS A 198 23.29 7.02 -11.50
C LYS A 198 24.07 7.58 -12.69
N GLU A 199 24.81 6.72 -13.39
CA GLU A 199 25.43 7.13 -14.66
C GLU A 199 24.31 7.57 -15.61
N LEU A 200 24.42 8.79 -16.08
CA LEU A 200 23.46 9.33 -17.04
C LEU A 200 23.77 8.71 -18.40
N GLU A 201 22.78 8.17 -19.04
CA GLU A 201 22.90 7.60 -20.38
C GLU A 201 23.23 8.75 -21.36
N ARG A 202 24.35 8.62 -22.07
CA ARG A 202 24.84 9.62 -23.00
C ARG A 202 24.14 9.49 -24.34
N THR A 203 23.79 10.62 -24.94
CA THR A 203 23.19 10.63 -26.30
C THR A 203 24.22 10.51 -27.42
N GLY A 204 25.49 10.81 -27.13
CA GLY A 204 26.53 10.96 -28.13
C GLY A 204 26.57 12.34 -28.83
N GLU A 205 25.63 13.20 -28.52
CA GLU A 205 25.54 14.55 -29.07
C GLU A 205 26.18 15.59 -28.14
N LEU A 206 26.63 16.69 -28.71
CA LEU A 206 27.18 17.83 -27.98
C LEU A 206 26.12 18.92 -27.80
N CYS A 207 26.14 19.55 -26.64
CA CYS A 207 25.24 20.67 -26.35
C CYS A 207 25.58 21.88 -27.23
N PRO A 208 24.61 22.46 -27.96
CA PRO A 208 24.85 23.58 -28.84
C PRO A 208 25.20 24.90 -28.08
N GLU A 209 24.86 24.97 -26.79
CA GLU A 209 25.15 26.18 -25.98
C GLU A 209 26.52 26.15 -25.33
N CYS A 210 27.01 25.01 -24.86
CA CYS A 210 28.25 24.93 -24.07
C CYS A 210 29.26 23.88 -24.53
N GLY A 211 28.94 23.09 -25.57
CA GLY A 211 29.82 22.06 -26.15
C GLY A 211 30.03 20.80 -25.28
N ASN A 212 29.38 20.71 -24.11
CA ASN A 212 29.44 19.51 -23.27
C ASN A 212 28.48 18.44 -23.80
N GLU A 213 28.65 17.19 -23.37
CA GLU A 213 27.80 16.09 -23.78
C GLU A 213 26.34 16.27 -23.34
N LEU A 214 25.43 15.77 -24.17
CA LEU A 214 24.02 15.64 -23.84
C LEU A 214 23.73 14.26 -23.25
N VAL A 215 22.81 14.24 -22.26
CA VAL A 215 22.44 13.04 -21.50
C VAL A 215 20.93 12.92 -21.41
N TYR A 216 20.43 11.70 -21.35
CA TYR A 216 19.04 11.43 -21.05
C TYR A 216 18.72 11.60 -19.59
N ARG A 217 17.62 12.29 -19.29
CA ARG A 217 17.06 12.42 -17.94
C ARG A 217 15.57 12.08 -17.94
N ASN A 218 15.07 11.58 -16.83
CA ASN A 218 13.65 11.35 -16.62
C ASN A 218 13.04 12.53 -15.89
N GLY A 219 12.01 13.14 -16.48
CA GLY A 219 11.24 14.23 -15.91
C GLY A 219 9.79 13.84 -15.66
N ARG A 220 9.00 14.79 -15.13
CA ARG A 220 7.57 14.60 -14.84
C ARG A 220 6.75 14.20 -16.07
N TYR A 221 7.18 14.62 -17.25
CA TYR A 221 6.47 14.40 -18.53
C TYR A 221 7.12 13.32 -19.40
N GLY A 222 8.03 12.54 -18.85
CA GLY A 222 8.76 11.51 -19.56
C GLY A 222 10.25 11.78 -19.69
N ARG A 223 10.90 11.01 -20.56
CA ARG A 223 12.33 11.09 -20.84
C ARG A 223 12.62 12.32 -21.72
N PHE A 224 13.67 13.05 -21.40
CA PHE A 224 14.13 14.21 -22.15
C PHE A 224 15.65 14.25 -22.19
N VAL A 225 16.19 15.01 -23.13
CA VAL A 225 17.63 15.23 -23.27
C VAL A 225 18.02 16.54 -22.61
N SER A 226 19.12 16.56 -21.85
CA SER A 226 19.64 17.75 -21.21
C SER A 226 21.16 17.79 -21.22
N CYS A 227 21.74 18.97 -21.05
CA CYS A 227 23.18 19.10 -20.91
C CYS A 227 23.69 18.46 -19.62
N ILE A 228 24.81 17.72 -19.70
CA ILE A 228 25.46 17.12 -18.52
C ILE A 228 25.91 18.20 -17.51
N ASN A 229 26.21 19.40 -17.98
CA ASN A 229 26.68 20.52 -17.15
C ASN A 229 25.55 21.28 -16.43
N PHE A 230 24.38 20.68 -16.27
CA PHE A 230 23.33 21.26 -15.43
C PHE A 230 23.79 21.29 -13.96
N PRO A 231 23.55 22.40 -13.20
CA PRO A 231 22.70 23.56 -13.51
C PRO A 231 23.36 24.72 -14.24
N SER A 232 24.67 24.67 -14.51
CA SER A 232 25.41 25.77 -15.16
C SER A 232 24.96 25.99 -16.61
N CYS A 233 24.63 24.92 -17.33
CA CYS A 233 23.97 24.98 -18.62
C CYS A 233 22.57 24.34 -18.51
N ARG A 234 21.54 25.07 -18.95
CA ARG A 234 20.14 24.67 -18.81
C ARG A 234 19.51 24.18 -20.12
N TYR A 235 20.34 23.86 -21.11
CA TYR A 235 19.84 23.35 -22.40
C TYR A 235 19.08 22.05 -22.22
N THR A 236 17.87 21.97 -22.78
CA THR A 236 17.03 20.77 -22.84
C THR A 236 16.32 20.67 -24.17
N LYS A 237 16.12 19.43 -24.67
CA LYS A 237 15.26 19.14 -25.83
C LYS A 237 14.40 17.90 -25.55
N ALA A 238 13.28 17.76 -26.22
CA ALA A 238 12.47 16.54 -26.18
C ALA A 238 13.24 15.35 -26.80
N GLU A 239 12.99 14.12 -26.35
CA GLU A 239 13.69 12.93 -26.85
C GLU A 239 13.50 12.71 -28.36
N ASN A 240 12.34 13.13 -28.90
CA ASN A 240 11.95 12.92 -30.31
C ASN A 240 12.08 14.19 -31.20
N GLU A 241 12.75 15.24 -30.75
CA GLU A 241 13.09 16.40 -31.62
C GLU A 241 14.42 16.12 -32.29
N GLU A 242 14.39 15.91 -33.62
CA GLU A 242 15.55 15.87 -34.52
C GLU A 242 16.18 17.27 -34.68
#